data_8ce169e9c497d992b8de07cdfc928ff4
#
_entry.id   8ce169e9c497d992b8de07cdfc928ff4
#
_cell.length_a   1.000
_cell.length_b   1.000
_cell.length_c   1.000
_cell.angle_alpha   90.00
_cell.angle_beta   90.00
_cell.angle_gamma   90.00
#
_symmetry.space_group_name_H-M   'P 1'
#
loop_
_entity.id
_entity.type
_entity.pdbx_description
1 polymer ?
#
loop_
_entity_poly.entity_id
_entity_poly.type
_entity_poly.pdbx_seq_one_letter_code
_entity_poly.pdbx_strand_id
1 'polypeptide(L)'
;MAEKSFNLYRYSIPVDSQLILRDRFLKRREGLIVRVSCSRDGWGEIAPLPGFSQETLDQAQEQAIEWLTTWCNASCDAPRVPLDGTYPSVAFGISCAMDEMKGYLQAEGNYHTVPLCYGDPDELYAKLASMEDEKVAKMKVGIYEANRDGLIADMFLEAIPDLQLRLDANRHWSLEKALQFAAKVKPQHRKRIQFLEEPCKTQALSREFAAQTDIAIAWDESVREPNFCLEKEPNLSAVVIKPTLIGSIQRCVELIKQAHSLGLKAVISSSIESSLGLSQLARIAQQYTPNVTPGLDTLDLMEYQVLRAWPGSNLPIVDLESEFITKII
;
A
#
# COMPACT_ATOMS: atom_id res chain seq x y z
N MET A 1 15.35 35.39 3.57
CA MET A 1 14.78 34.16 2.98
C MET A 1 14.95 33.06 4.03
N ALA A 2 13.97 32.21 4.25
CA ALA A 2 14.13 31.10 5.18
C ALA A 2 15.19 30.12 4.64
N GLU A 3 16.14 29.75 5.51
CA GLU A 3 17.22 28.84 5.15
C GLU A 3 16.65 27.42 4.98
N LYS A 4 17.05 26.74 3.90
CA LYS A 4 16.70 25.33 3.69
C LYS A 4 17.59 24.46 4.56
N SER A 5 17.00 23.50 5.24
CA SER A 5 17.70 22.46 5.99
C SER A 5 16.99 21.13 5.91
N PHE A 6 17.70 20.06 6.22
CA PHE A 6 17.10 18.74 6.35
C PHE A 6 17.76 17.94 7.47
N ASN A 7 17.02 16.97 7.98
CA ASN A 7 17.54 15.92 8.83
C ASN A 7 17.07 14.57 8.27
N LEU A 8 17.92 13.58 8.46
CA LEU A 8 17.64 12.20 8.10
C LEU A 8 17.86 11.31 9.31
N TYR A 9 16.87 10.45 9.59
CA TYR A 9 16.93 9.47 10.67
C TYR A 9 16.67 8.09 10.11
N ARG A 10 17.24 7.06 10.72
CA ARG A 10 16.94 5.65 10.45
C ARG A 10 16.17 5.08 11.62
N TYR A 11 15.04 4.45 11.36
CA TYR A 11 14.29 3.74 12.36
C TYR A 11 14.36 2.22 12.14
N SER A 12 14.24 1.46 13.23
CA SER A 12 14.14 0.01 13.22
C SER A 12 13.25 -0.41 14.37
N ILE A 13 11.97 -0.73 14.08
CA ILE A 13 10.96 -1.15 15.05
C ILE A 13 10.65 -2.62 14.92
N PRO A 14 10.39 -3.33 16.03
CA PRO A 14 9.96 -4.73 15.96
C PRO A 14 8.59 -4.85 15.30
N VAL A 15 8.37 -5.98 14.65
CA VAL A 15 7.08 -6.37 14.06
C VAL A 15 6.66 -7.71 14.59
N ASP A 16 5.38 -8.04 14.47
CA ASP A 16 4.87 -9.34 14.85
C ASP A 16 5.71 -10.46 14.22
N SER A 17 6.19 -11.35 15.05
CA SER A 17 7.10 -12.45 14.67
C SER A 17 6.51 -13.44 13.65
N GLN A 18 5.20 -13.34 13.36
CA GLN A 18 4.51 -14.19 12.39
C GLN A 18 4.44 -13.60 10.98
N LEU A 19 4.92 -12.36 10.79
CA LEU A 19 4.88 -11.73 9.48
C LEU A 19 5.86 -12.38 8.49
N ILE A 20 5.31 -13.12 7.54
CA ILE A 20 6.06 -13.75 6.44
C ILE A 20 5.84 -12.93 5.17
N LEU A 21 6.93 -12.43 4.58
CA LEU A 21 6.94 -11.77 3.29
C LEU A 21 7.79 -12.59 2.31
N ARG A 22 7.17 -13.19 1.29
CA ARG A 22 7.87 -13.98 0.26
C ARG A 22 8.93 -14.91 0.86
N ASP A 23 8.53 -15.84 1.70
CA ASP A 23 9.40 -16.84 2.34
C ASP A 23 10.44 -16.29 3.34
N ARG A 24 10.32 -15.02 3.74
CA ARG A 24 11.18 -14.40 4.75
C ARG A 24 10.37 -13.92 5.94
N PHE A 25 10.83 -14.26 7.12
CA PHE A 25 10.31 -13.66 8.36
C PHE A 25 10.84 -12.24 8.48
N LEU A 26 9.94 -11.27 8.53
CA LEU A 26 10.28 -9.90 8.85
C LEU A 26 10.22 -9.74 10.37
N LYS A 27 11.39 -9.60 11.01
CA LYS A 27 11.47 -9.40 12.46
C LYS A 27 11.42 -7.93 12.88
N ARG A 28 11.79 -7.05 11.98
CA ARG A 28 11.85 -5.60 12.21
C ARG A 28 11.44 -4.88 10.94
N ARG A 29 10.70 -3.79 11.11
CA ARG A 29 10.45 -2.85 10.02
C ARG A 29 11.44 -1.72 10.12
N GLU A 30 12.20 -1.53 9.07
CA GLU A 30 13.22 -0.50 8.97
C GLU A 30 12.85 0.49 7.87
N GLY A 31 13.27 1.74 8.06
CA GLY A 31 13.09 2.80 7.09
C GLY A 31 13.84 4.06 7.51
N LEU A 32 13.66 5.11 6.71
CA LEU A 32 14.21 6.42 6.99
C LEU A 32 13.09 7.42 7.23
N ILE A 33 13.33 8.38 8.12
CA ILE A 33 12.49 9.53 8.35
C ILE A 33 13.22 10.74 7.78
N VAL A 34 12.60 11.41 6.83
CA VAL A 34 13.07 12.67 6.27
C VAL A 34 12.32 13.81 6.93
N ARG A 35 13.05 14.79 7.46
CA ARG A 35 12.53 16.10 7.82
C ARG A 35 13.16 17.15 6.93
N VAL A 36 12.37 17.92 6.23
CA VAL A 36 12.80 19.08 5.46
C VAL A 36 12.22 20.34 6.10
N SER A 37 13.01 21.39 6.15
CA SER A 37 12.63 22.67 6.77
C SER A 37 12.97 23.82 5.84
N CYS A 38 12.04 24.76 5.72
CA CYS A 38 12.24 26.06 5.10
C CYS A 38 11.33 27.07 5.83
N SER A 39 10.15 27.45 5.28
CA SER A 39 9.16 28.26 6.01
C SER A 39 8.39 27.48 7.07
N ARG A 40 8.32 26.19 6.92
CA ARG A 40 7.75 25.20 7.84
C ARG A 40 8.39 23.83 7.62
N ASP A 41 8.11 22.91 8.52
CA ASP A 41 8.61 21.55 8.42
C ASP A 41 7.69 20.68 7.54
N GLY A 42 8.31 19.74 6.86
CA GLY A 42 7.65 18.65 6.20
C GLY A 42 8.34 17.33 6.50
N TRP A 43 7.56 16.29 6.64
CA TRP A 43 8.04 14.95 7.01
C TRP A 43 7.74 13.95 5.90
N GLY A 44 8.56 12.91 5.80
CA GLY A 44 8.35 11.81 4.88
C GLY A 44 8.98 10.53 5.38
N GLU A 45 8.43 9.41 4.96
CA GLU A 45 8.97 8.09 5.25
C GLU A 45 9.50 7.44 3.98
N ILE A 46 10.76 7.01 4.01
CA ILE A 46 11.40 6.21 2.96
C ILE A 46 11.55 4.80 3.51
N ALA A 47 10.73 3.88 3.06
CA ALA A 47 10.63 2.55 3.66
C ALA A 47 10.58 1.44 2.60
N PRO A 48 11.69 1.17 1.89
CA PRO A 48 11.72 0.07 0.94
C PRO A 48 11.28 -1.23 1.63
N LEU A 49 10.48 -2.03 0.93
CA LEU A 49 9.96 -3.29 1.45
C LEU A 49 10.84 -4.44 0.96
N PRO A 50 11.54 -5.18 1.84
CA PRO A 50 12.42 -6.27 1.45
C PRO A 50 11.70 -7.32 0.60
N GLY A 51 12.28 -7.67 -0.55
CA GLY A 51 11.70 -8.62 -1.51
C GLY A 51 10.64 -8.05 -2.47
N PHE A 52 10.23 -6.79 -2.29
CA PHE A 52 9.27 -6.09 -3.17
C PHE A 52 9.88 -4.84 -3.79
N SER A 53 10.62 -4.05 -3.02
CA SER A 53 11.37 -2.91 -3.55
C SER A 53 12.58 -3.36 -4.36
N GLN A 54 12.98 -2.53 -5.32
CA GLN A 54 14.18 -2.77 -6.14
C GLN A 54 15.44 -2.45 -5.33
N GLU A 55 15.36 -1.44 -4.48
CA GLU A 55 16.44 -0.91 -3.65
C GLU A 55 16.47 -1.55 -2.26
N THR A 56 17.66 -1.56 -1.69
CA THR A 56 17.89 -1.81 -0.28
C THR A 56 17.72 -0.51 0.54
N LEU A 57 17.60 -0.61 1.86
CA LEU A 57 17.53 0.56 2.72
C LEU A 57 18.80 1.42 2.65
N ASP A 58 19.97 0.79 2.52
CA ASP A 58 21.24 1.52 2.43
C ASP A 58 21.36 2.28 1.11
N GLN A 59 20.97 1.68 -0.01
CA GLN A 59 20.87 2.36 -1.31
C GLN A 59 19.87 3.53 -1.28
N ALA A 60 18.73 3.32 -0.64
CA ALA A 60 17.74 4.39 -0.45
C ALA A 60 18.29 5.54 0.41
N GLN A 61 19.09 5.23 1.44
CA GLN A 61 19.73 6.22 2.29
C GLN A 61 20.74 7.06 1.51
N GLU A 62 21.64 6.41 0.76
CA GLU A 62 22.64 7.12 -0.06
C GLU A 62 21.98 8.07 -1.05
N GLN A 63 20.98 7.60 -1.78
CA GLN A 63 20.27 8.41 -2.76
C GLN A 63 19.46 9.55 -2.11
N ALA A 64 18.85 9.30 -0.95
CA ALA A 64 18.13 10.34 -0.21
C ALA A 64 19.07 11.46 0.24
N ILE A 65 20.27 11.12 0.74
CA ILE A 65 21.30 12.09 1.15
C ILE A 65 21.73 12.93 -0.05
N GLU A 66 22.02 12.31 -1.18
CA GLU A 66 22.42 12.99 -2.42
C GLU A 66 21.35 13.99 -2.87
N TRP A 67 20.11 13.54 -2.95
CA TRP A 67 19.00 14.38 -3.40
C TRP A 67 18.74 15.56 -2.44
N LEU A 68 18.69 15.28 -1.12
CA LEU A 68 18.42 16.29 -0.08
C LEU A 68 19.55 17.34 -0.02
N THR A 69 20.80 16.90 -0.18
CA THR A 69 21.96 17.81 -0.25
C THR A 69 21.86 18.73 -1.46
N THR A 70 21.52 18.18 -2.63
CA THR A 70 21.31 18.95 -3.87
C THR A 70 20.16 19.95 -3.68
N TRP A 71 19.05 19.54 -3.10
CA TRP A 71 17.92 20.41 -2.82
C TRP A 71 18.28 21.55 -1.85
N CYS A 72 19.02 21.23 -0.80
CA CYS A 72 19.42 22.21 0.21
C CYS A 72 20.33 23.30 -0.38
N ASN A 73 21.27 22.89 -1.24
CA ASN A 73 22.23 23.78 -1.89
C ASN A 73 21.65 24.58 -3.07
N ALA A 74 20.51 24.17 -3.61
CA ALA A 74 19.88 24.87 -4.71
C ALA A 74 19.30 26.22 -4.24
N SER A 75 19.42 27.27 -5.03
CA SER A 75 18.76 28.56 -4.73
C SER A 75 17.24 28.41 -4.69
N CYS A 76 16.54 29.33 -4.01
CA CYS A 76 15.08 29.30 -3.96
C CYS A 76 14.45 29.51 -5.34
N ASP A 77 15.13 30.18 -6.25
CA ASP A 77 14.68 30.45 -7.62
C ASP A 77 15.12 29.36 -8.61
N ALA A 78 15.88 28.36 -8.16
CA ALA A 78 16.31 27.26 -9.01
C ALA A 78 15.11 26.37 -9.41
N PRO A 79 15.17 25.73 -10.59
CA PRO A 79 14.19 24.71 -10.97
C PRO A 79 14.06 23.65 -9.88
N ARG A 80 12.85 23.07 -9.77
CA ARG A 80 12.59 21.97 -8.83
C ARG A 80 13.57 20.82 -9.11
N VAL A 81 14.27 20.34 -8.08
CA VAL A 81 15.10 19.13 -8.21
C VAL A 81 14.18 17.97 -8.58
N PRO A 82 14.39 17.31 -9.72
CA PRO A 82 13.52 16.22 -10.15
C PRO A 82 13.67 14.99 -9.23
N LEU A 83 12.60 14.21 -9.17
CA LEU A 83 12.61 12.90 -8.52
C LEU A 83 12.66 11.76 -9.56
N ASP A 84 12.74 12.10 -10.83
CA ASP A 84 12.90 11.14 -11.91
C ASP A 84 14.25 10.42 -11.80
N GLY A 85 14.23 9.10 -11.95
CA GLY A 85 15.44 8.28 -11.81
C GLY A 85 15.82 7.96 -10.35
N THR A 86 15.06 8.45 -9.35
CA THR A 86 15.25 8.01 -7.96
C THR A 86 14.50 6.70 -7.70
N TYR A 87 14.96 5.95 -6.70
CA TYR A 87 14.23 4.76 -6.25
C TYR A 87 12.81 5.11 -5.81
N PRO A 88 11.84 4.22 -6.02
CA PRO A 88 10.44 4.51 -5.72
C PRO A 88 10.19 4.95 -4.27
N SER A 89 10.76 4.26 -3.29
CA SER A 89 10.59 4.63 -1.88
C SER A 89 11.20 6.00 -1.55
N VAL A 90 12.34 6.32 -2.15
CA VAL A 90 13.00 7.64 -1.99
C VAL A 90 12.14 8.74 -2.59
N ALA A 91 11.68 8.54 -3.84
CA ALA A 91 10.79 9.49 -4.51
C ALA A 91 9.51 9.73 -3.71
N PHE A 92 8.91 8.67 -3.16
CA PHE A 92 7.69 8.77 -2.35
C PHE A 92 7.95 9.56 -1.07
N GLY A 93 8.90 9.14 -0.24
CA GLY A 93 9.17 9.79 1.06
C GLY A 93 9.57 11.24 0.91
N ILE A 94 10.45 11.56 -0.05
CA ILE A 94 10.84 12.95 -0.31
C ILE A 94 9.65 13.77 -0.81
N SER A 95 8.84 13.23 -1.73
CA SER A 95 7.66 13.98 -2.22
C SER A 95 6.66 14.25 -1.10
N CYS A 96 6.45 13.31 -0.16
CA CYS A 96 5.63 13.53 1.03
C CYS A 96 6.17 14.68 1.88
N ALA A 97 7.48 14.66 2.19
CA ALA A 97 8.11 15.72 2.97
C ALA A 97 7.98 17.10 2.30
N MET A 98 8.23 17.15 1.01
CA MET A 98 8.13 18.39 0.23
C MET A 98 6.69 18.92 0.13
N ASP A 99 5.71 18.03 -0.09
CA ASP A 99 4.31 18.43 -0.23
C ASP A 99 3.70 18.81 1.13
N GLU A 100 4.12 18.19 2.23
CA GLU A 100 3.78 18.67 3.58
C GLU A 100 4.37 20.05 3.86
N MET A 101 5.66 20.25 3.59
CA MET A 101 6.33 21.55 3.79
C MET A 101 5.65 22.65 2.98
N LYS A 102 5.16 22.36 1.77
CA LYS A 102 4.46 23.31 0.92
C LYS A 102 2.97 23.42 1.20
N GLY A 103 2.38 22.49 1.98
CA GLY A 103 0.95 22.42 2.27
C GLY A 103 0.12 21.92 1.09
N TYR A 104 0.70 21.15 0.21
CA TYR A 104 -0.01 20.52 -0.89
C TYR A 104 -0.67 19.21 -0.46
N LEU A 105 -0.10 18.51 0.51
CA LEU A 105 -0.73 17.36 1.13
C LEU A 105 -1.64 17.87 2.26
N GLN A 106 -2.95 17.68 2.11
CA GLN A 106 -3.94 18.13 3.09
C GLN A 106 -3.76 17.44 4.46
N ALA A 107 -4.25 18.06 5.53
CA ALA A 107 -4.11 17.53 6.89
C ALA A 107 -5.04 16.34 7.15
N GLU A 108 -6.23 16.36 6.56
CA GLU A 108 -7.25 15.34 6.73
C GLU A 108 -6.90 14.07 5.94
N GLY A 109 -7.18 12.90 6.54
CA GLY A 109 -6.93 11.60 5.93
C GLY A 109 -8.14 10.69 5.96
N ASN A 110 -8.23 9.76 5.01
CA ASN A 110 -9.18 8.66 5.06
C ASN A 110 -8.59 7.52 5.88
N TYR A 111 -8.92 7.48 7.15
CA TYR A 111 -8.46 6.46 8.12
C TYR A 111 -9.39 5.25 8.20
N HIS A 112 -10.48 5.23 7.43
CA HIS A 112 -11.28 4.02 7.24
C HIS A 112 -10.45 3.06 6.39
N THR A 113 -10.21 1.85 6.89
CA THR A 113 -9.39 0.86 6.19
C THR A 113 -10.19 -0.39 5.91
N VAL A 114 -9.87 -1.06 4.82
CA VAL A 114 -10.40 -2.40 4.56
C VAL A 114 -9.67 -3.38 5.48
N PRO A 115 -10.36 -4.06 6.41
CA PRO A 115 -9.73 -4.98 7.34
C PRO A 115 -9.04 -6.12 6.58
N LEU A 116 -7.80 -6.41 6.98
CA LEU A 116 -7.04 -7.55 6.48
C LEU A 116 -7.46 -8.79 7.26
N CYS A 117 -8.03 -9.77 6.54
CA CYS A 117 -8.46 -11.03 7.10
C CYS A 117 -7.33 -12.05 7.04
N TYR A 118 -6.81 -12.41 8.19
CA TYR A 118 -5.89 -13.54 8.40
C TYR A 118 -6.25 -14.20 9.75
N GLY A 119 -5.98 -15.49 9.90
CA GLY A 119 -6.26 -16.23 11.13
C GLY A 119 -7.45 -17.16 11.04
N ASP A 120 -8.11 -17.39 12.18
CA ASP A 120 -9.23 -18.33 12.31
C ASP A 120 -10.50 -17.79 11.62
N PRO A 121 -11.14 -18.55 10.72
CA PRO A 121 -12.36 -18.12 10.03
C PRO A 121 -13.52 -17.77 10.97
N ASP A 122 -13.65 -18.44 12.13
CA ASP A 122 -14.75 -18.17 13.07
C ASP A 122 -14.57 -16.82 13.77
N GLU A 123 -13.34 -16.46 14.14
CA GLU A 123 -13.00 -15.14 14.69
C GLU A 123 -13.22 -14.03 13.65
N LEU A 124 -12.80 -14.28 12.41
CA LEU A 124 -13.01 -13.38 11.30
C LEU A 124 -14.49 -13.14 11.00
N TYR A 125 -15.29 -14.20 11.05
CA TYR A 125 -16.75 -14.09 10.88
C TYR A 125 -17.36 -13.11 11.87
N ALA A 126 -17.05 -13.27 13.17
CA ALA A 126 -17.57 -12.38 14.20
C ALA A 126 -17.15 -10.91 13.97
N LYS A 127 -15.88 -10.68 13.59
CA LYS A 127 -15.37 -9.34 13.26
C LYS A 127 -16.10 -8.73 12.05
N LEU A 128 -16.24 -9.48 10.97
CA LEU A 128 -16.87 -8.99 9.74
C LEU A 128 -18.38 -8.79 9.88
N ALA A 129 -19.06 -9.67 10.59
CA ALA A 129 -20.50 -9.54 10.84
C ALA A 129 -20.85 -8.31 11.69
N SER A 130 -19.95 -7.91 12.60
CA SER A 130 -20.14 -6.75 13.49
C SER A 130 -19.80 -5.39 12.86
N MET A 131 -19.31 -5.35 11.62
CA MET A 131 -19.04 -4.08 10.94
C MET A 131 -20.35 -3.31 10.72
N GLU A 132 -20.35 -2.02 11.08
CA GLU A 132 -21.53 -1.15 10.97
C GLU A 132 -21.62 -0.44 9.62
N ASP A 133 -20.46 -0.15 9.00
CA ASP A 133 -20.34 0.55 7.71
C ASP A 133 -20.37 -0.42 6.53
N GLU A 134 -19.93 0.08 5.35
CA GLU A 134 -19.75 -0.74 4.16
C GLU A 134 -18.85 -1.93 4.47
N LYS A 135 -19.41 -3.14 4.41
CA LYS A 135 -18.66 -4.37 4.73
C LYS A 135 -17.78 -4.79 3.58
N VAL A 136 -16.59 -4.24 3.54
CA VAL A 136 -15.52 -4.64 2.61
C VAL A 136 -14.37 -5.21 3.41
N ALA A 137 -13.87 -6.40 3.02
CA ALA A 137 -12.73 -7.03 3.68
C ALA A 137 -11.70 -7.51 2.64
N LYS A 138 -10.42 -7.46 2.99
CA LYS A 138 -9.34 -8.03 2.18
C LYS A 138 -8.95 -9.40 2.74
N MET A 139 -8.94 -10.41 1.89
CA MET A 139 -8.50 -11.77 2.26
C MET A 139 -7.34 -12.17 1.36
N LYS A 140 -6.23 -12.61 1.99
CA LYS A 140 -5.11 -13.19 1.27
C LYS A 140 -5.44 -14.62 0.88
N VAL A 141 -5.26 -14.95 -0.40
CA VAL A 141 -5.48 -16.28 -0.97
C VAL A 141 -4.20 -16.78 -1.64
N GLY A 142 -4.13 -18.05 -1.98
CA GLY A 142 -2.94 -18.64 -2.61
C GLY A 142 -1.85 -19.08 -1.64
N ILE A 143 -2.05 -18.93 -0.34
CA ILE A 143 -1.17 -19.50 0.70
C ILE A 143 -1.49 -20.97 0.90
N TYR A 144 -2.78 -21.31 0.83
CA TYR A 144 -3.29 -22.67 0.96
C TYR A 144 -3.77 -23.21 -0.38
N GLU A 145 -4.43 -24.37 -0.37
CA GLU A 145 -5.03 -24.93 -1.57
C GLU A 145 -6.17 -24.05 -2.10
N ALA A 146 -6.18 -23.80 -3.41
CA ALA A 146 -7.14 -22.91 -4.06
C ALA A 146 -8.61 -23.30 -3.80
N ASN A 147 -8.90 -24.60 -3.72
CA ASN A 147 -10.24 -25.11 -3.37
C ASN A 147 -10.66 -24.68 -1.95
N ARG A 148 -9.74 -24.71 -0.99
CA ARG A 148 -9.99 -24.29 0.41
C ARG A 148 -10.24 -22.79 0.46
N ASP A 149 -9.41 -21.99 -0.21
CA ASP A 149 -9.56 -20.54 -0.25
C ASP A 149 -10.91 -20.14 -0.87
N GLY A 150 -11.32 -20.83 -1.94
CA GLY A 150 -12.62 -20.62 -2.58
C GLY A 150 -13.82 -20.99 -1.69
N LEU A 151 -13.72 -22.10 -0.95
CA LEU A 151 -14.75 -22.48 0.02
C LEU A 151 -14.88 -21.47 1.15
N ILE A 152 -13.77 -20.98 1.71
CA ILE A 152 -13.78 -19.96 2.77
C ILE A 152 -14.37 -18.66 2.27
N ALA A 153 -13.97 -18.19 1.09
CA ALA A 153 -14.54 -16.98 0.48
C ALA A 153 -16.06 -17.13 0.27
N ASP A 154 -16.53 -18.27 -0.26
CA ASP A 154 -17.94 -18.53 -0.47
C ASP A 154 -18.74 -18.60 0.85
N MET A 155 -18.16 -19.22 1.89
CA MET A 155 -18.76 -19.27 3.24
C MET A 155 -18.97 -17.88 3.83
N PHE A 156 -17.97 -16.99 3.76
CA PHE A 156 -18.13 -15.61 4.23
C PHE A 156 -19.19 -14.85 3.45
N LEU A 157 -19.19 -15.00 2.13
CA LEU A 157 -20.20 -14.36 1.26
C LEU A 157 -21.60 -14.92 1.49
N GLU A 158 -21.77 -16.19 1.81
CA GLU A 158 -23.07 -16.80 2.17
C GLU A 158 -23.56 -16.30 3.52
N ALA A 159 -22.66 -16.32 4.51
CA ALA A 159 -23.01 -16.02 5.90
C ALA A 159 -23.24 -14.53 6.17
N ILE A 160 -22.63 -13.64 5.37
CA ILE A 160 -22.73 -12.19 5.51
C ILE A 160 -23.20 -11.60 4.18
N PRO A 161 -24.52 -11.40 3.98
CA PRO A 161 -25.11 -11.08 2.68
C PRO A 161 -24.66 -9.74 2.06
N ASP A 162 -24.25 -8.76 2.88
CA ASP A 162 -23.77 -7.43 2.48
C ASP A 162 -22.25 -7.31 2.39
N LEU A 163 -21.50 -8.39 2.69
CA LEU A 163 -20.04 -8.43 2.60
C LEU A 163 -19.58 -8.38 1.14
N GLN A 164 -18.57 -7.57 0.88
CA GLN A 164 -17.78 -7.56 -0.34
C GLN A 164 -16.34 -7.96 -0.04
N LEU A 165 -15.71 -8.72 -0.92
CA LEU A 165 -14.33 -9.19 -0.73
C LEU A 165 -13.39 -8.55 -1.76
N ARG A 166 -12.22 -8.16 -1.29
CA ARG A 166 -11.02 -7.92 -2.08
C ARG A 166 -10.06 -9.08 -1.81
N LEU A 167 -9.66 -9.78 -2.83
CA LEU A 167 -8.82 -10.97 -2.70
C LEU A 167 -7.44 -10.68 -3.26
N ASP A 168 -6.40 -11.26 -2.65
CA ASP A 168 -5.02 -11.05 -3.09
C ASP A 168 -4.29 -12.38 -3.17
N ALA A 169 -3.97 -12.80 -4.39
CA ALA A 169 -3.30 -14.07 -4.69
C ALA A 169 -1.79 -13.90 -4.93
N ASN A 170 -1.27 -12.67 -5.01
CA ASN A 170 0.13 -12.35 -5.27
C ASN A 170 0.78 -13.22 -6.38
N ARG A 171 0.06 -13.47 -7.47
CA ARG A 171 0.52 -14.27 -8.63
C ARG A 171 0.87 -15.74 -8.32
N HIS A 172 0.36 -16.31 -7.21
CA HIS A 172 0.74 -17.67 -6.81
C HIS A 172 0.12 -18.76 -7.67
N TRP A 173 -1.00 -18.50 -8.35
CA TRP A 173 -1.73 -19.55 -9.04
C TRP A 173 -1.30 -19.77 -10.50
N SER A 174 -1.38 -21.03 -10.93
CA SER A 174 -1.61 -21.36 -12.34
C SER A 174 -3.07 -21.06 -12.70
N LEU A 175 -3.40 -20.97 -13.98
CA LEU A 175 -4.78 -20.82 -14.41
C LEU A 175 -5.68 -21.94 -13.85
N GLU A 176 -5.20 -23.20 -13.86
CA GLU A 176 -5.93 -24.35 -13.31
C GLU A 176 -6.29 -24.12 -11.82
N LYS A 177 -5.32 -23.71 -10.99
CA LYS A 177 -5.58 -23.44 -9.58
C LYS A 177 -6.56 -22.26 -9.39
N ALA A 178 -6.43 -21.21 -10.17
CA ALA A 178 -7.35 -20.09 -10.14
C ALA A 178 -8.78 -20.52 -10.50
N LEU A 179 -8.95 -21.38 -11.51
CA LEU A 179 -10.25 -21.96 -11.89
C LEU A 179 -10.79 -22.90 -10.80
N GLN A 180 -9.95 -23.66 -10.09
CA GLN A 180 -10.34 -24.47 -8.94
C GLN A 180 -10.89 -23.61 -7.80
N PHE A 181 -10.27 -22.45 -7.52
CA PHE A 181 -10.80 -21.45 -6.59
C PHE A 181 -12.20 -20.99 -7.03
N ALA A 182 -12.33 -20.52 -8.29
CA ALA A 182 -13.59 -20.00 -8.80
C ALA A 182 -14.72 -21.04 -8.83
N ALA A 183 -14.40 -22.32 -9.02
CA ALA A 183 -15.37 -23.43 -9.00
C ALA A 183 -16.00 -23.64 -7.61
N LYS A 184 -15.36 -23.15 -6.53
CA LYS A 184 -15.90 -23.22 -5.17
C LYS A 184 -16.72 -22.00 -4.76
N VAL A 185 -16.61 -20.90 -5.51
CA VAL A 185 -17.41 -19.70 -5.29
C VAL A 185 -18.68 -19.76 -6.14
N LYS A 186 -19.84 -19.77 -5.49
CA LYS A 186 -21.15 -19.80 -6.18
C LYS A 186 -21.28 -18.62 -7.16
N PRO A 187 -21.84 -18.82 -8.37
CA PRO A 187 -21.95 -17.77 -9.37
C PRO A 187 -22.60 -16.47 -8.86
N GLN A 188 -23.64 -16.57 -8.01
CA GLN A 188 -24.30 -15.40 -7.44
C GLN A 188 -23.41 -14.59 -6.47
N HIS A 189 -22.41 -15.22 -5.86
CA HIS A 189 -21.49 -14.57 -4.93
C HIS A 189 -20.33 -13.85 -5.63
N ARG A 190 -19.97 -14.27 -6.85
CA ARG A 190 -18.81 -13.72 -7.59
C ARG A 190 -18.89 -12.21 -7.78
N LYS A 191 -20.09 -11.66 -7.95
CA LYS A 191 -20.31 -10.20 -8.08
C LYS A 191 -19.99 -9.40 -6.83
N ARG A 192 -19.90 -10.07 -5.68
CA ARG A 192 -19.49 -9.47 -4.41
C ARG A 192 -17.97 -9.59 -4.13
N ILE A 193 -17.24 -10.21 -5.03
CA ILE A 193 -15.79 -10.08 -5.11
C ILE A 193 -15.53 -8.81 -5.91
N GLN A 194 -15.14 -7.73 -5.23
CA GLN A 194 -14.84 -6.43 -5.88
C GLN A 194 -13.74 -6.61 -6.93
N PHE A 195 -12.73 -7.39 -6.57
CA PHE A 195 -11.65 -7.84 -7.44
C PHE A 195 -10.80 -8.91 -6.76
N LEU A 196 -10.07 -9.65 -7.60
CA LEU A 196 -8.99 -10.54 -7.22
C LEU A 196 -7.67 -9.96 -7.77
N GLU A 197 -6.78 -9.54 -6.86
CA GLU A 197 -5.47 -8.96 -7.23
C GLU A 197 -4.57 -10.07 -7.80
N GLU A 198 -4.07 -9.86 -9.01
CA GLU A 198 -3.04 -10.69 -9.66
C GLU A 198 -3.20 -12.20 -9.41
N PRO A 199 -4.31 -12.83 -9.83
CA PRO A 199 -4.59 -14.24 -9.52
C PRO A 199 -3.50 -15.19 -10.05
N CYS A 200 -3.02 -14.94 -11.26
CA CYS A 200 -2.13 -15.85 -11.96
C CYS A 200 -0.72 -15.27 -12.15
N LYS A 201 0.22 -16.15 -12.46
CA LYS A 201 1.63 -15.81 -12.66
C LYS A 201 1.91 -14.76 -13.74
N THR A 202 1.00 -14.63 -14.70
CA THR A 202 1.12 -13.64 -15.79
C THR A 202 -0.18 -12.89 -15.99
N GLN A 203 -0.09 -11.68 -16.53
CA GLN A 203 -1.25 -10.87 -16.88
C GLN A 203 -2.19 -11.61 -17.85
N ALA A 204 -1.64 -12.31 -18.86
CA ALA A 204 -2.43 -13.05 -19.83
C ALA A 204 -3.31 -14.14 -19.18
N LEU A 205 -2.73 -14.90 -18.24
CA LEU A 205 -3.47 -15.92 -17.50
C LEU A 205 -4.50 -15.33 -16.54
N SER A 206 -4.21 -14.16 -15.95
CA SER A 206 -5.18 -13.44 -15.12
C SER A 206 -6.37 -12.93 -15.93
N ARG A 207 -6.15 -12.43 -17.15
CA ARG A 207 -7.21 -12.05 -18.09
C ARG A 207 -8.06 -13.27 -18.51
N GLU A 208 -7.42 -14.39 -18.81
CA GLU A 208 -8.09 -15.63 -19.16
C GLU A 208 -8.97 -16.15 -18.01
N PHE A 209 -8.46 -16.12 -16.78
CA PHE A 209 -9.22 -16.42 -15.58
C PHE A 209 -10.48 -15.54 -15.47
N ALA A 210 -10.31 -14.22 -15.58
CA ALA A 210 -11.40 -13.27 -15.47
C ALA A 210 -12.48 -13.50 -16.55
N ALA A 211 -12.08 -13.78 -17.78
CA ALA A 211 -12.98 -14.08 -18.89
C ALA A 211 -13.78 -15.38 -18.69
N GLN A 212 -13.18 -16.41 -18.06
CA GLN A 212 -13.85 -17.70 -17.83
C GLN A 212 -14.74 -17.71 -16.59
N THR A 213 -14.52 -16.81 -15.62
CA THR A 213 -15.18 -16.90 -14.31
C THR A 213 -16.12 -15.75 -13.99
N ASP A 214 -16.08 -14.65 -14.74
CA ASP A 214 -16.73 -13.38 -14.44
C ASP A 214 -16.33 -12.79 -13.06
N ILE A 215 -15.22 -13.24 -12.47
CA ILE A 215 -14.63 -12.61 -11.29
C ILE A 215 -13.75 -11.47 -11.77
N ALA A 216 -14.02 -10.25 -11.29
CA ALA A 216 -13.23 -9.09 -11.63
C ALA A 216 -11.81 -9.19 -11.07
N ILE A 217 -10.82 -8.67 -11.81
CA ILE A 217 -9.42 -8.63 -11.39
C ILE A 217 -8.95 -7.20 -11.13
N ALA A 218 -7.83 -7.09 -10.42
CA ALA A 218 -7.08 -5.85 -10.24
C ALA A 218 -5.61 -6.05 -10.54
N TRP A 219 -4.95 -4.98 -11.03
CA TRP A 219 -3.50 -4.94 -11.19
C TRP A 219 -2.83 -4.34 -9.96
N ASP A 220 -1.77 -4.99 -9.45
CA ASP A 220 -0.86 -4.54 -8.38
C ASP A 220 0.60 -4.63 -8.84
N GLU A 221 1.16 -5.83 -8.92
CA GLU A 221 2.55 -6.03 -9.33
C GLU A 221 2.79 -5.61 -10.77
N SER A 222 1.82 -5.83 -11.64
CA SER A 222 1.89 -5.46 -13.07
C SER A 222 2.12 -3.97 -13.28
N VAL A 223 1.56 -3.12 -12.42
CA VAL A 223 1.68 -1.65 -12.54
C VAL A 223 3.13 -1.17 -12.47
N ARG A 224 4.00 -1.96 -11.84
CA ARG A 224 5.42 -1.67 -11.63
C ARG A 224 6.34 -2.30 -12.67
N GLU A 225 5.78 -3.06 -13.59
CA GLU A 225 6.55 -3.71 -14.65
C GLU A 225 7.02 -2.68 -15.69
N PRO A 226 8.23 -2.83 -16.23
CA PRO A 226 8.68 -2.01 -17.35
C PRO A 226 7.68 -2.10 -18.52
N ASN A 227 7.35 -0.96 -19.11
CA ASN A 227 6.44 -0.86 -20.25
C ASN A 227 4.97 -1.26 -19.95
N PHE A 228 4.58 -1.36 -18.68
CA PHE A 228 3.16 -1.53 -18.35
C PHE A 228 2.36 -0.34 -18.85
N CYS A 229 1.29 -0.63 -19.59
CA CYS A 229 0.31 0.34 -20.04
C CYS A 229 -1.04 -0.04 -19.45
N LEU A 230 -1.65 0.88 -18.71
CA LEU A 230 -2.99 0.67 -18.18
C LEU A 230 -4.00 0.95 -19.26
N GLU A 231 -4.77 -0.06 -19.62
CA GLU A 231 -5.81 0.01 -20.65
C GLU A 231 -7.16 -0.45 -20.08
N LYS A 232 -8.23 -0.09 -20.75
CA LYS A 232 -9.56 -0.60 -20.41
C LYS A 232 -9.68 -2.04 -20.91
N GLU A 233 -9.91 -2.95 -19.98
CA GLU A 233 -10.01 -4.39 -20.26
C GLU A 233 -11.33 -4.94 -19.71
N PRO A 234 -11.92 -5.98 -20.35
CA PRO A 234 -13.04 -6.72 -19.77
C PRO A 234 -12.66 -7.27 -18.38
N ASN A 235 -13.59 -7.19 -17.44
CA ASN A 235 -13.41 -7.69 -16.06
C ASN A 235 -12.21 -7.11 -15.26
N LEU A 236 -11.54 -6.10 -15.77
CA LEU A 236 -10.62 -5.29 -14.97
C LEU A 236 -11.42 -4.22 -14.23
N SER A 237 -11.39 -4.21 -12.90
CA SER A 237 -12.20 -3.30 -12.08
C SER A 237 -11.36 -2.28 -11.29
N ALA A 238 -10.11 -2.59 -11.00
CA ALA A 238 -9.29 -1.75 -10.14
C ALA A 238 -7.80 -1.81 -10.48
N VAL A 239 -7.09 -0.79 -9.96
CA VAL A 239 -5.63 -0.74 -9.87
C VAL A 239 -5.28 -0.50 -8.41
N VAL A 240 -4.43 -1.34 -7.86
CA VAL A 240 -3.88 -1.19 -6.51
C VAL A 240 -2.59 -0.38 -6.61
N ILE A 241 -2.55 0.72 -5.88
CA ILE A 241 -1.46 1.69 -5.92
C ILE A 241 -0.76 1.67 -4.57
N LYS A 242 0.47 1.19 -4.56
CA LYS A 242 1.37 1.17 -3.39
C LYS A 242 2.45 2.25 -3.58
N PRO A 243 2.25 3.47 -3.10
CA PRO A 243 3.10 4.61 -3.44
C PRO A 243 4.59 4.39 -3.15
N THR A 244 4.93 3.76 -2.03
CA THR A 244 6.32 3.40 -1.70
C THR A 244 7.00 2.53 -2.78
N LEU A 245 6.22 1.74 -3.54
CA LEU A 245 6.73 0.88 -4.60
C LEU A 245 6.60 1.48 -6.01
N ILE A 246 5.83 2.56 -6.15
CA ILE A 246 5.56 3.24 -7.45
C ILE A 246 6.43 4.49 -7.61
N GLY A 247 6.56 5.29 -6.56
CA GLY A 247 7.36 6.50 -6.60
C GLY A 247 6.66 7.75 -6.05
N SER A 248 6.99 8.92 -6.58
CA SER A 248 6.50 10.20 -6.07
C SER A 248 4.96 10.29 -6.04
N ILE A 249 4.44 11.16 -5.16
CA ILE A 249 2.99 11.48 -5.11
C ILE A 249 2.49 11.86 -6.51
N GLN A 250 3.25 12.67 -7.26
CA GLN A 250 2.87 13.08 -8.61
C GLN A 250 2.67 11.86 -9.52
N ARG A 251 3.60 10.91 -9.52
CA ARG A 251 3.49 9.69 -10.34
C ARG A 251 2.28 8.84 -9.94
N CYS A 252 2.03 8.73 -8.63
CA CYS A 252 0.83 8.04 -8.14
C CYS A 252 -0.46 8.74 -8.60
N VAL A 253 -0.51 10.06 -8.54
CA VAL A 253 -1.66 10.87 -8.98
C VAL A 253 -1.90 10.72 -10.50
N GLU A 254 -0.84 10.67 -11.30
CA GLU A 254 -0.97 10.41 -12.74
C GLU A 254 -1.61 9.05 -13.01
N LEU A 255 -1.18 8.01 -12.31
CA LEU A 255 -1.76 6.67 -12.40
C LEU A 255 -3.23 6.64 -11.91
N ILE A 256 -3.54 7.34 -10.82
CA ILE A 256 -4.94 7.48 -10.33
C ILE A 256 -5.81 8.12 -11.41
N LYS A 257 -5.36 9.22 -12.00
CA LYS A 257 -6.10 9.90 -13.08
C LYS A 257 -6.31 9.00 -14.29
N GLN A 258 -5.27 8.25 -14.68
CA GLN A 258 -5.39 7.28 -15.77
C GLN A 258 -6.41 6.20 -15.45
N ALA A 259 -6.37 5.60 -14.24
CA ALA A 259 -7.36 4.61 -13.80
C ALA A 259 -8.78 5.18 -13.86
N HIS A 260 -9.00 6.36 -13.32
CA HIS A 260 -10.31 7.02 -13.34
C HIS A 260 -10.80 7.32 -14.76
N SER A 261 -9.92 7.74 -15.68
CA SER A 261 -10.29 7.99 -17.09
C SER A 261 -10.76 6.74 -17.82
N LEU A 262 -10.32 5.58 -17.36
CA LEU A 262 -10.73 4.25 -17.87
C LEU A 262 -11.93 3.67 -17.13
N GLY A 263 -12.47 4.37 -16.13
CA GLY A 263 -13.57 3.90 -15.30
C GLY A 263 -13.17 2.83 -14.27
N LEU A 264 -11.87 2.74 -13.95
CA LEU A 264 -11.34 1.81 -12.96
C LEU A 264 -11.28 2.47 -11.57
N LYS A 265 -11.41 1.66 -10.52
CA LYS A 265 -11.12 2.11 -9.15
C LYS A 265 -9.61 2.19 -8.94
N ALA A 266 -9.12 3.28 -8.37
CA ALA A 266 -7.76 3.40 -7.88
C ALA A 266 -7.77 3.18 -6.36
N VAL A 267 -7.08 2.15 -5.89
CA VAL A 267 -7.05 1.76 -4.47
C VAL A 267 -5.67 2.07 -3.91
N ILE A 268 -5.56 3.05 -3.04
CA ILE A 268 -4.32 3.30 -2.28
C ILE A 268 -4.14 2.15 -1.28
N SER A 269 -2.97 1.54 -1.29
CA SER A 269 -2.65 0.41 -0.41
C SER A 269 -1.27 0.59 0.23
N SER A 270 -1.11 0.01 1.40
CA SER A 270 0.13 0.02 2.17
C SER A 270 1.16 -0.99 1.64
N SER A 271 2.43 -0.64 1.86
CA SER A 271 3.60 -1.53 1.76
C SER A 271 4.22 -1.74 3.15
N ILE A 272 3.37 -1.83 4.18
CA ILE A 272 3.76 -1.98 5.59
C ILE A 272 4.62 -0.77 6.04
N GLU A 273 4.18 0.43 5.72
CA GLU A 273 4.76 1.66 6.25
C GLU A 273 4.47 1.80 7.74
N SER A 274 5.30 2.57 8.44
CA SER A 274 5.00 2.98 9.81
C SER A 274 3.77 3.91 9.87
N SER A 275 3.32 4.26 11.06
CA SER A 275 2.21 5.22 11.23
C SER A 275 2.49 6.58 10.59
N LEU A 276 3.75 6.98 10.43
CA LEU A 276 4.13 8.19 9.67
C LEU A 276 3.71 8.06 8.21
N GLY A 277 4.18 7.02 7.51
CA GLY A 277 3.86 6.80 6.11
C GLY A 277 2.40 6.44 5.90
N LEU A 278 1.81 5.60 6.76
CA LEU A 278 0.38 5.28 6.71
C LEU A 278 -0.49 6.52 6.81
N SER A 279 -0.16 7.47 7.70
CA SER A 279 -0.89 8.74 7.79
C SER A 279 -0.82 9.55 6.50
N GLN A 280 0.31 9.50 5.80
CA GLN A 280 0.49 10.16 4.51
C GLN A 280 -0.31 9.45 3.41
N LEU A 281 -0.33 8.11 3.39
CA LEU A 281 -1.18 7.33 2.50
C LEU A 281 -2.67 7.62 2.72
N ALA A 282 -3.12 7.72 3.97
CA ALA A 282 -4.51 8.08 4.31
C ALA A 282 -4.88 9.48 3.77
N ARG A 283 -3.97 10.45 3.86
CA ARG A 283 -4.15 11.81 3.34
C ARG A 283 -4.19 11.84 1.81
N ILE A 284 -3.33 11.06 1.15
CA ILE A 284 -3.35 10.87 -0.31
C ILE A 284 -4.67 10.21 -0.74
N ALA A 285 -5.12 9.18 -0.03
CA ALA A 285 -6.38 8.51 -0.32
C ALA A 285 -7.57 9.48 -0.19
N GLN A 286 -7.64 10.28 0.86
CA GLN A 286 -8.68 11.29 1.04
C GLN A 286 -8.67 12.32 -0.07
N GLN A 287 -7.49 12.76 -0.52
CA GLN A 287 -7.37 13.81 -1.50
C GLN A 287 -7.67 13.36 -2.93
N TYR A 288 -7.29 12.13 -3.30
CA TYR A 288 -7.32 11.66 -4.69
C TYR A 288 -8.26 10.50 -4.97
N THR A 289 -8.66 9.73 -3.95
CA THR A 289 -9.56 8.58 -4.07
C THR A 289 -10.60 8.55 -2.93
N PRO A 290 -11.30 9.68 -2.63
CA PRO A 290 -12.13 9.83 -1.43
C PRO A 290 -13.29 8.84 -1.35
N ASN A 291 -13.74 8.31 -2.48
CA ASN A 291 -14.88 7.38 -2.57
C ASN A 291 -14.44 5.90 -2.57
N VAL A 292 -13.16 5.63 -2.29
CA VAL A 292 -12.61 4.27 -2.25
C VAL A 292 -11.91 4.06 -0.92
N THR A 293 -12.42 3.12 -0.12
CA THR A 293 -11.77 2.74 1.14
C THR A 293 -10.37 2.17 0.85
N PRO A 294 -9.29 2.78 1.40
CA PRO A 294 -7.93 2.34 1.15
C PRO A 294 -7.59 1.03 1.89
N GLY A 295 -6.57 0.33 1.40
CA GLY A 295 -6.02 -0.88 2.03
C GLY A 295 -4.85 -0.56 2.94
N LEU A 296 -5.09 0.05 4.12
CA LEU A 296 -4.06 0.53 5.04
C LEU A 296 -4.02 -0.23 6.38
N ASP A 297 -4.74 -1.33 6.51
CA ASP A 297 -4.86 -2.13 7.74
C ASP A 297 -3.61 -2.99 7.98
N THR A 298 -2.46 -2.32 8.17
CA THR A 298 -1.16 -2.99 8.37
C THR A 298 -0.41 -2.52 9.61
N LEU A 299 -0.96 -1.55 10.35
CA LEU A 299 -0.27 -1.00 11.51
C LEU A 299 -0.14 -2.02 12.64
N ASP A 300 -1.16 -2.86 12.84
CA ASP A 300 -1.16 -3.90 13.87
C ASP A 300 -0.13 -5.02 13.63
N LEU A 301 0.54 -5.01 12.48
CA LEU A 301 1.71 -5.85 12.24
C LEU A 301 2.97 -5.31 12.95
N MET A 302 2.93 -4.12 13.53
CA MET A 302 4.02 -3.46 14.24
C MET A 302 3.74 -3.40 15.73
N GLU A 303 4.80 -3.27 16.54
CA GLU A 303 4.68 -3.09 17.99
C GLU A 303 4.65 -1.61 18.41
N TYR A 304 5.00 -0.71 17.51
CA TYR A 304 5.11 0.73 17.78
C TYR A 304 4.60 1.57 16.61
N GLN A 305 4.10 2.75 16.95
CA GLN A 305 3.85 3.84 16.01
C GLN A 305 5.10 4.73 15.91
N VAL A 306 5.33 5.36 14.75
CA VAL A 306 6.46 6.25 14.53
C VAL A 306 5.98 7.68 14.34
N LEU A 307 6.37 8.58 15.24
CA LEU A 307 6.14 10.04 15.25
C LEU A 307 4.67 10.48 15.22
N ARG A 308 3.75 9.71 14.65
CA ARG A 308 2.35 10.08 14.45
C ARG A 308 1.42 9.02 14.99
N ALA A 309 0.40 9.47 15.71
CA ALA A 309 -0.69 8.59 16.13
C ALA A 309 -1.56 8.21 14.93
N TRP A 310 -1.88 6.94 14.83
CA TRP A 310 -2.93 6.44 13.96
C TRP A 310 -4.25 6.42 14.74
N PRO A 311 -5.34 7.01 14.23
CA PRO A 311 -6.61 7.03 14.94
C PRO A 311 -7.10 5.62 15.30
N GLY A 312 -7.45 5.43 16.56
CA GLY A 312 -7.92 4.13 17.08
C GLY A 312 -6.85 3.13 17.47
N SER A 313 -5.56 3.38 17.18
CA SER A 313 -4.48 2.51 17.63
C SER A 313 -4.04 2.83 19.06
N ASN A 314 -3.82 1.77 19.84
CA ASN A 314 -3.26 1.86 21.20
C ASN A 314 -1.77 1.54 21.28
N LEU A 315 -1.11 1.30 20.14
CA LEU A 315 0.32 1.03 20.10
C LEU A 315 1.10 2.25 20.60
N PRO A 316 2.18 2.05 21.38
CA PRO A 316 3.01 3.15 21.86
C PRO A 316 3.66 3.89 20.69
N ILE A 317 3.81 5.21 20.85
CA ILE A 317 4.44 6.07 19.83
C ILE A 317 5.90 6.28 20.20
N VAL A 318 6.79 6.02 19.25
CA VAL A 318 8.21 6.38 19.37
C VAL A 318 8.47 7.75 18.73
N ASP A 319 9.24 8.56 19.40
CA ASP A 319 9.73 9.86 18.95
C ASP A 319 11.19 9.80 18.50
N LEU A 320 11.76 10.93 18.11
CA LEU A 320 13.13 11.00 17.62
C LEU A 320 14.21 10.70 18.67
N GLU A 321 13.87 10.73 19.96
CA GLU A 321 14.79 10.43 21.06
C GLU A 321 14.74 8.94 21.47
N SER A 322 13.87 8.16 20.83
CA SER A 322 13.72 6.73 21.10
C SER A 322 14.95 5.94 20.66
N GLU A 323 15.28 4.87 21.41
CA GLU A 323 16.31 3.89 21.05
C GLU A 323 16.10 3.21 19.67
N PHE A 324 14.88 3.25 19.17
CA PHE A 324 14.53 2.69 17.85
C PHE A 324 14.86 3.63 16.68
N ILE A 325 15.25 4.87 16.95
CA ILE A 325 15.52 5.89 15.94
C ILE A 325 16.93 6.44 16.12
N THR A 326 17.71 6.41 15.06
CA THR A 326 19.09 6.92 15.04
C THR A 326 19.18 8.08 14.05
N LYS A 327 19.71 9.21 14.49
CA LYS A 327 19.99 10.34 13.61
C LYS A 327 21.18 10.02 12.71
N ILE A 328 21.03 10.25 11.39
CA ILE A 328 22.07 10.06 10.38
C ILE A 328 22.71 11.42 10.03
N ILE A 329 21.88 12.45 9.79
CA ILE A 329 22.28 13.83 9.48
C ILE A 329 21.43 14.80 10.28
#